data_afb779a668a801c038933b509b7e57bd
#
_entry.id   afb779a668a801c038933b509b7e57bd
#
_cell.length_a   1.000
_cell.length_b   1.000
_cell.length_c   1.000
_cell.angle_alpha   90.00
_cell.angle_beta   90.00
_cell.angle_gamma   90.00
#
_symmetry.space_group_name_H-M   'P 1'
#
loop_
_entity.id
_entity.type
_entity.pdbx_description
1 polymer ?
#
loop_
_entity_poly.entity_id
_entity_poly.type
_entity_poly.pdbx_seq_one_letter_code
_entity_poly.pdbx_strand_id
1 'polypeptide(L)'
;MIWALAAACVLASVPAGLRWLRVAQREHYLAGAVATFAGRWWTNGPINVALLVVMLIGLVGSWWSPWWGFLVPLAQVGPVGLTMKGRTSPLAWTARLRRVAVLAALIAVAVYWGGVALESGFFIGIGLFLLPALIDLALLALGPVERRMGNRWVDQAAARLEASGAKVVAITGSYGKTTTKLYAAHLLAGAFRTVASPASFNNRMGLARAINEQLAPGTEVFVAEMGTYGRGEIEELTEWIPPDVAAMVAIGPVHLERFRSEERIVAAKAEILDRARVGVIAVDHPLLAALAEERGREMEIMTVSGEGGAARVTIRDSAIEVDGVWVAKAPPDVFKANLAVAIGIGLALGLGIDDLISRLDGLPRAEHRQTVSRSERGFTVIDDTFNSNPAGARAALGVLDRVGDGGRKVVVTPGMVELGQSQDGENRAFAHQAAAIADHLVIVGGTNRRALLEGSGKDNASVTVVASRDEAVDWVRENLGPGDAVLYENDLPDHYP
;
A
#
# COMPACT_ATOMS: atom_id res chain seq x y z
N MET A 1 -11.11 -25.16 -39.01
CA MET A 1 -11.80 -24.84 -37.74
C MET A 1 -10.80 -24.52 -36.63
N ILE A 2 -9.85 -25.37 -36.32
CA ILE A 2 -8.81 -25.19 -35.28
C ILE A 2 -8.03 -23.86 -35.45
N TRP A 3 -7.59 -23.54 -36.69
CA TRP A 3 -6.94 -22.26 -37.00
C TRP A 3 -7.84 -21.04 -36.74
N ALA A 4 -9.15 -21.15 -37.02
CA ALA A 4 -10.10 -20.06 -36.75
C ALA A 4 -10.28 -19.86 -35.24
N LEU A 5 -10.33 -20.96 -34.47
CA LEU A 5 -10.38 -20.87 -33.00
C LEU A 5 -9.09 -20.24 -32.43
N ALA A 6 -7.92 -20.68 -32.93
CA ALA A 6 -6.64 -20.09 -32.51
C ALA A 6 -6.58 -18.59 -32.83
N ALA A 7 -7.01 -18.18 -34.02
CA ALA A 7 -7.08 -16.77 -34.38
C ALA A 7 -8.04 -15.98 -33.45
N ALA A 8 -9.22 -16.52 -33.13
CA ALA A 8 -10.15 -15.90 -32.19
C ALA A 8 -9.55 -15.76 -30.79
N CYS A 9 -8.83 -16.78 -30.30
CA CYS A 9 -8.16 -16.73 -29.00
C CYS A 9 -7.01 -15.70 -29.01
N VAL A 10 -6.23 -15.62 -30.08
CA VAL A 10 -5.16 -14.60 -30.22
C VAL A 10 -5.77 -13.19 -30.18
N LEU A 11 -6.84 -12.95 -30.93
CA LEU A 11 -7.52 -11.65 -30.94
C LEU A 11 -8.08 -11.28 -29.56
N ALA A 12 -8.70 -12.24 -28.86
CA ALA A 12 -9.23 -12.02 -27.51
C ALA A 12 -8.12 -11.83 -26.47
N SER A 13 -6.93 -12.41 -26.69
CA SER A 13 -5.77 -12.26 -25.78
C SER A 13 -5.27 -10.82 -25.70
N VAL A 14 -5.45 -10.00 -26.74
CA VAL A 14 -4.93 -8.62 -26.73
C VAL A 14 -5.62 -7.76 -25.68
N PRO A 15 -6.94 -7.54 -25.71
CA PRO A 15 -7.61 -6.74 -24.70
C PRO A 15 -7.56 -7.37 -23.31
N ALA A 16 -7.66 -8.71 -23.20
CA ALA A 16 -7.52 -9.42 -21.94
C ALA A 16 -6.10 -9.25 -21.36
N GLY A 17 -5.07 -9.44 -22.18
CA GLY A 17 -3.67 -9.28 -21.78
C GLY A 17 -3.35 -7.88 -21.29
N LEU A 18 -3.86 -6.83 -21.94
CA LEU A 18 -3.67 -5.45 -21.51
C LEU A 18 -4.26 -5.18 -20.12
N ARG A 19 -5.46 -5.73 -19.83
CA ARG A 19 -6.07 -5.64 -18.48
C ARG A 19 -5.20 -6.31 -17.42
N TRP A 20 -4.74 -7.54 -17.68
CA TRP A 20 -3.93 -8.29 -16.73
C TRP A 20 -2.49 -7.75 -16.59
N LEU A 21 -1.90 -7.20 -17.65
CA LEU A 21 -0.61 -6.49 -17.57
C LEU A 21 -0.72 -5.23 -16.69
N ARG A 22 -1.86 -4.54 -16.72
CA ARG A 22 -2.11 -3.44 -15.78
C ARG A 22 -2.15 -3.92 -14.34
N VAL A 23 -2.83 -5.04 -14.06
CA VAL A 23 -2.82 -5.66 -12.73
C VAL A 23 -1.39 -6.02 -12.31
N ALA A 24 -0.61 -6.66 -13.19
CA ALA A 24 0.80 -6.98 -12.93
C ALA A 24 1.63 -5.73 -12.56
N GLN A 25 1.43 -4.63 -13.26
CA GLN A 25 2.11 -3.37 -12.99
C GLN A 25 1.72 -2.77 -11.62
N ARG A 26 0.44 -2.84 -11.26
CA ARG A 26 -0.10 -2.35 -9.97
C ARG A 26 0.38 -3.21 -8.81
N GLU A 27 0.47 -4.50 -8.99
CA GLU A 27 0.99 -5.46 -8.02
C GLU A 27 2.53 -5.53 -8.04
N HIS A 28 3.20 -4.45 -8.46
CA HIS A 28 4.66 -4.31 -8.44
C HIS A 28 5.41 -5.45 -9.16
N TYR A 29 4.78 -6.08 -10.16
CA TYR A 29 5.33 -7.21 -10.93
C TYR A 29 5.60 -8.45 -10.05
N LEU A 30 4.81 -8.66 -9.01
CA LEU A 30 4.90 -9.86 -8.18
C LEU A 30 4.30 -11.06 -8.92
N ALA A 31 5.09 -12.12 -9.08
CA ALA A 31 4.62 -13.35 -9.68
C ALA A 31 3.55 -14.02 -8.79
N GLY A 32 2.46 -14.52 -9.39
CA GLY A 32 1.31 -15.10 -8.72
C GLY A 32 0.20 -14.10 -8.38
N ALA A 33 0.48 -12.80 -8.38
CA ALA A 33 -0.50 -11.78 -8.06
C ALA A 33 -1.59 -11.68 -9.14
N VAL A 34 -1.21 -11.79 -10.43
CA VAL A 34 -2.17 -11.66 -11.55
C VAL A 34 -3.21 -12.77 -11.53
N ALA A 35 -2.79 -14.02 -11.30
CA ALA A 35 -3.69 -15.16 -11.18
C ALA A 35 -4.60 -15.04 -9.95
N THR A 36 -4.09 -14.53 -8.83
CA THR A 36 -4.89 -14.28 -7.60
C THR A 36 -5.97 -13.25 -7.87
N PHE A 37 -5.65 -12.12 -8.49
CA PHE A 37 -6.63 -11.09 -8.86
C PHE A 37 -7.61 -11.59 -9.93
N ALA A 38 -7.16 -12.44 -10.87
CA ALA A 38 -8.06 -13.07 -11.82
C ALA A 38 -9.12 -13.91 -11.11
N GLY A 39 -8.74 -14.72 -10.12
CA GLY A 39 -9.69 -15.45 -9.29
C GLY A 39 -10.72 -14.55 -8.61
N ARG A 40 -10.28 -13.44 -8.00
CA ARG A 40 -11.16 -12.45 -7.35
C ARG A 40 -12.15 -11.83 -8.32
N TRP A 41 -11.68 -11.40 -9.50
CA TRP A 41 -12.51 -10.76 -10.51
C TRP A 41 -13.53 -11.70 -11.14
N TRP A 42 -13.13 -12.92 -11.49
CA TRP A 42 -14.02 -13.90 -12.11
C TRP A 42 -15.10 -14.41 -11.14
N THR A 43 -14.88 -14.33 -9.83
CA THR A 43 -15.86 -14.69 -8.81
C THR A 43 -16.65 -13.49 -8.26
N ASN A 44 -16.35 -12.28 -8.70
CA ASN A 44 -17.05 -11.08 -8.26
C ASN A 44 -18.30 -10.78 -9.08
N GLY A 45 -19.44 -11.01 -8.47
CA GLY A 45 -20.76 -10.70 -9.03
C GLY A 45 -21.29 -11.73 -10.03
N PRO A 46 -22.62 -11.75 -10.24
CA PRO A 46 -23.28 -12.81 -11.00
C PRO A 46 -22.89 -12.83 -12.49
N ILE A 47 -22.60 -11.67 -13.09
CA ILE A 47 -22.26 -11.57 -14.50
C ILE A 47 -20.87 -12.22 -14.75
N ASN A 48 -19.88 -11.93 -13.91
CA ASN A 48 -18.53 -12.49 -14.05
C ASN A 48 -18.55 -13.99 -13.79
N VAL A 49 -19.30 -14.45 -12.80
CA VAL A 49 -19.51 -15.90 -12.54
C VAL A 49 -20.18 -16.57 -13.74
N ALA A 50 -21.21 -15.98 -14.35
CA ALA A 50 -21.87 -16.52 -15.52
C ALA A 50 -20.89 -16.62 -16.72
N LEU A 51 -20.09 -15.58 -16.97
CA LEU A 51 -19.07 -15.60 -18.03
C LEU A 51 -17.97 -16.65 -17.73
N LEU A 52 -17.56 -16.81 -16.48
CA LEU A 52 -16.63 -17.88 -16.09
C LEU A 52 -17.23 -19.28 -16.38
N VAL A 53 -18.50 -19.50 -16.03
CA VAL A 53 -19.18 -20.76 -16.32
C VAL A 53 -19.26 -21.02 -17.83
N VAL A 54 -19.61 -20.00 -18.64
CA VAL A 54 -19.62 -20.11 -20.11
C VAL A 54 -18.24 -20.48 -20.64
N MET A 55 -17.20 -19.85 -20.09
CA MET A 55 -15.80 -20.15 -20.48
C MET A 55 -15.40 -21.59 -20.12
N LEU A 56 -15.79 -22.07 -18.93
CA LEU A 56 -15.52 -23.45 -18.51
C LEU A 56 -16.29 -24.48 -19.35
N ILE A 57 -17.56 -24.19 -19.68
CA ILE A 57 -18.36 -25.03 -20.60
C ILE A 57 -17.68 -25.08 -21.98
N GLY A 58 -17.25 -23.93 -22.50
CA GLY A 58 -16.51 -23.87 -23.77
C GLY A 58 -15.21 -24.66 -23.75
N LEU A 59 -14.45 -24.54 -22.66
CA LEU A 59 -13.21 -25.27 -22.48
C LEU A 59 -13.42 -26.78 -22.44
N VAL A 60 -14.31 -27.26 -21.59
CA VAL A 60 -14.62 -28.69 -21.44
C VAL A 60 -15.27 -29.23 -22.73
N GLY A 61 -16.24 -28.52 -23.29
CA GLY A 61 -16.93 -28.94 -24.54
C GLY A 61 -15.97 -29.03 -25.72
N SER A 62 -14.90 -28.22 -25.77
CA SER A 62 -13.90 -28.23 -26.83
C SER A 62 -13.08 -29.53 -26.91
N TRP A 63 -13.19 -30.41 -25.89
CA TRP A 63 -12.65 -31.77 -25.90
C TRP A 63 -13.40 -32.67 -26.89
N TRP A 64 -14.73 -32.47 -27.02
CA TRP A 64 -15.57 -33.25 -27.93
C TRP A 64 -15.72 -32.58 -29.31
N SER A 65 -15.80 -31.25 -29.33
CA SER A 65 -15.90 -30.52 -30.58
C SER A 65 -15.29 -29.13 -30.45
N PRO A 66 -14.37 -28.74 -31.36
CA PRO A 66 -13.75 -27.42 -31.35
C PRO A 66 -14.72 -26.24 -31.45
N TRP A 67 -15.96 -26.45 -31.85
CA TRP A 67 -16.98 -25.39 -31.88
C TRP A 67 -17.28 -24.82 -30.48
N TRP A 68 -17.30 -25.69 -29.45
CA TRP A 68 -17.46 -25.23 -28.07
C TRP A 68 -16.34 -24.30 -27.62
N GLY A 69 -15.15 -24.47 -28.17
CA GLY A 69 -13.98 -23.64 -27.83
C GLY A 69 -14.19 -22.16 -28.13
N PHE A 70 -15.08 -21.78 -29.06
CA PHE A 70 -15.38 -20.36 -29.35
C PHE A 70 -16.10 -19.64 -28.19
N LEU A 71 -16.69 -20.35 -27.26
CA LEU A 71 -17.24 -19.77 -26.03
C LEU A 71 -16.15 -19.13 -25.15
N VAL A 72 -14.92 -19.65 -25.22
CA VAL A 72 -13.79 -19.14 -24.41
C VAL A 72 -13.43 -17.70 -24.82
N PRO A 73 -13.10 -17.39 -26.09
CA PRO A 73 -12.82 -16.01 -26.51
C PRO A 73 -14.04 -15.09 -26.39
N LEU A 74 -15.26 -15.59 -26.56
CA LEU A 74 -16.48 -14.80 -26.35
C LEU A 74 -16.64 -14.39 -24.86
N ALA A 75 -16.39 -15.29 -23.93
CA ALA A 75 -16.46 -14.98 -22.50
C ALA A 75 -15.35 -14.03 -22.02
N GLN A 76 -14.28 -13.86 -22.80
CA GLN A 76 -13.16 -12.93 -22.47
C GLN A 76 -13.51 -11.44 -22.63
N VAL A 77 -14.75 -11.09 -22.96
CA VAL A 77 -15.27 -9.73 -22.74
C VAL A 77 -15.24 -9.38 -21.25
N GLY A 78 -15.37 -10.38 -20.37
CA GLY A 78 -15.12 -10.27 -18.94
C GLY A 78 -13.62 -10.26 -18.55
N PRO A 79 -13.33 -10.11 -17.25
CA PRO A 79 -14.29 -9.75 -16.23
C PRO A 79 -14.81 -8.32 -16.41
N VAL A 80 -16.13 -8.15 -16.27
CA VAL A 80 -16.79 -6.85 -16.36
C VAL A 80 -16.40 -5.99 -15.17
N GLY A 81 -16.03 -4.74 -15.41
CA GLY A 81 -15.54 -3.79 -14.39
C GLY A 81 -14.03 -3.61 -14.42
N LEU A 82 -13.24 -4.61 -14.82
CA LEU A 82 -11.79 -4.46 -14.95
C LEU A 82 -11.45 -3.72 -16.26
N THR A 83 -11.07 -2.45 -16.16
CA THR A 83 -10.77 -1.60 -17.30
C THR A 83 -9.30 -1.61 -17.71
N MET A 84 -9.00 -1.32 -18.98
CA MET A 84 -7.63 -1.15 -19.46
C MET A 84 -7.05 0.22 -19.09
N LYS A 85 -7.87 1.26 -19.05
CA LYS A 85 -7.39 2.62 -18.82
C LYS A 85 -7.04 2.89 -17.37
N GLY A 86 -7.79 2.32 -16.42
CA GLY A 86 -7.65 2.62 -15.00
C GLY A 86 -7.91 4.10 -14.69
N ARG A 87 -8.45 4.37 -13.52
CA ARG A 87 -8.71 5.74 -13.05
C ARG A 87 -7.50 6.30 -12.30
N THR A 88 -7.02 5.54 -11.33
CA THR A 88 -5.93 5.98 -10.44
C THR A 88 -4.54 5.73 -11.02
N SER A 89 -4.40 4.80 -11.95
CA SER A 89 -3.13 4.48 -12.60
C SER A 89 -3.36 3.85 -13.96
N PRO A 90 -3.24 4.62 -15.02
CA PRO A 90 -3.29 4.08 -16.37
C PRO A 90 -2.11 3.13 -16.62
N LEU A 91 -2.29 2.19 -17.55
CA LEU A 91 -1.21 1.32 -18.01
C LEU A 91 -0.05 2.15 -18.56
N ALA A 92 1.10 2.11 -17.92
CA ALA A 92 2.31 2.81 -18.35
C ALA A 92 3.28 1.83 -19.03
N TRP A 93 3.61 2.06 -20.30
CA TRP A 93 4.51 1.22 -21.08
C TRP A 93 5.99 1.42 -20.70
N THR A 94 6.36 0.96 -19.51
CA THR A 94 7.76 0.93 -19.08
C THR A 94 8.55 -0.13 -19.84
N ALA A 95 9.89 -0.03 -19.87
CA ALA A 95 10.74 -1.04 -20.48
C ALA A 95 10.53 -2.44 -19.86
N ARG A 96 10.32 -2.50 -18.53
CA ARG A 96 9.99 -3.75 -17.83
C ARG A 96 8.67 -4.34 -18.30
N LEU A 97 7.61 -3.52 -18.36
CA LEU A 97 6.31 -3.99 -18.82
C LEU A 97 6.35 -4.52 -20.25
N ARG A 98 7.11 -3.86 -21.14
CA ARG A 98 7.28 -4.31 -22.53
C ARG A 98 7.94 -5.70 -22.59
N ARG A 99 9.00 -5.95 -21.80
CA ARG A 99 9.64 -7.27 -21.73
C ARG A 99 8.69 -8.34 -21.22
N VAL A 100 7.92 -8.04 -20.16
CA VAL A 100 6.91 -8.97 -19.63
C VAL A 100 5.84 -9.26 -20.68
N ALA A 101 5.31 -8.22 -21.34
CA ALA A 101 4.29 -8.37 -22.38
C ALA A 101 4.78 -9.23 -23.56
N VAL A 102 6.01 -8.99 -24.03
CA VAL A 102 6.61 -9.77 -25.11
C VAL A 102 6.79 -11.22 -24.71
N LEU A 103 7.35 -11.49 -23.53
CA LEU A 103 7.55 -12.87 -23.08
C LEU A 103 6.22 -13.60 -22.85
N ALA A 104 5.24 -12.95 -22.22
CA ALA A 104 3.91 -13.51 -22.02
C ALA A 104 3.21 -13.80 -23.35
N ALA A 105 3.35 -12.91 -24.35
CA ALA A 105 2.82 -13.14 -25.71
C ALA A 105 3.50 -14.32 -26.39
N LEU A 106 4.83 -14.45 -26.29
CA LEU A 106 5.56 -15.60 -26.85
C LEU A 106 5.13 -16.91 -26.20
N ILE A 107 4.95 -16.95 -24.88
CA ILE A 107 4.45 -18.13 -24.17
C ILE A 107 3.01 -18.45 -24.62
N ALA A 108 2.13 -17.47 -24.72
CA ALA A 108 0.76 -17.69 -25.19
C ALA A 108 0.72 -18.22 -26.63
N VAL A 109 1.52 -17.64 -27.54
CA VAL A 109 1.65 -18.11 -28.94
C VAL A 109 2.15 -19.54 -28.98
N ALA A 110 3.14 -19.91 -28.17
CA ALA A 110 3.63 -21.29 -28.09
C ALA A 110 2.55 -22.28 -27.63
N VAL A 111 1.71 -21.89 -26.64
CA VAL A 111 0.57 -22.70 -26.19
C VAL A 111 -0.47 -22.85 -27.30
N TYR A 112 -0.81 -21.77 -28.01
CA TYR A 112 -1.77 -21.83 -29.12
C TYR A 112 -1.24 -22.67 -30.29
N TRP A 113 0.04 -22.52 -30.63
CA TRP A 113 0.67 -23.32 -31.65
C TRP A 113 0.69 -24.81 -31.29
N GLY A 114 1.01 -25.14 -30.03
CA GLY A 114 0.93 -26.51 -29.53
C GLY A 114 -0.50 -27.08 -29.63
N GLY A 115 -1.51 -26.28 -29.28
CA GLY A 115 -2.92 -26.67 -29.44
C GLY A 115 -3.33 -26.90 -30.89
N VAL A 116 -2.81 -26.09 -31.84
CA VAL A 116 -3.02 -26.27 -33.28
C VAL A 116 -2.32 -27.54 -33.76
N ALA A 117 -1.06 -27.78 -33.36
CA ALA A 117 -0.28 -28.97 -33.74
C ALA A 117 -0.89 -30.29 -33.22
N LEU A 118 -1.57 -30.22 -32.07
CA LEU A 118 -2.30 -31.34 -31.47
C LEU A 118 -3.75 -31.45 -31.98
N GLU A 119 -4.16 -30.57 -32.87
CA GLU A 119 -5.53 -30.45 -33.38
C GLU A 119 -6.57 -30.34 -32.25
N SER A 120 -6.22 -29.78 -31.11
CA SER A 120 -7.01 -29.75 -29.88
C SER A 120 -7.56 -28.36 -29.58
N GLY A 121 -8.90 -28.22 -29.64
CA GLY A 121 -9.59 -27.00 -29.22
C GLY A 121 -9.39 -26.71 -27.72
N PHE A 122 -9.26 -27.76 -26.90
CA PHE A 122 -9.03 -27.63 -25.46
C PHE A 122 -7.68 -26.93 -25.16
N PHE A 123 -6.59 -27.35 -25.79
CA PHE A 123 -5.27 -26.71 -25.54
C PHE A 123 -5.22 -25.28 -26.05
N ILE A 124 -5.96 -24.94 -27.12
CA ILE A 124 -6.10 -23.56 -27.57
C ILE A 124 -6.90 -22.73 -26.53
N GLY A 125 -8.05 -23.24 -26.10
CA GLY A 125 -8.91 -22.55 -25.12
C GLY A 125 -8.24 -22.35 -23.77
N ILE A 126 -7.50 -23.36 -23.28
CA ILE A 126 -6.83 -23.29 -21.98
C ILE A 126 -5.70 -22.23 -21.97
N GLY A 127 -5.05 -21.98 -23.10
CA GLY A 127 -4.06 -20.91 -23.23
C GLY A 127 -4.65 -19.52 -22.97
N LEU A 128 -5.87 -19.27 -23.45
CA LEU A 128 -6.57 -18.02 -23.19
C LEU A 128 -7.13 -17.97 -21.76
N PHE A 129 -7.68 -19.08 -21.26
CA PHE A 129 -8.16 -19.19 -19.89
C PHE A 129 -7.06 -18.90 -18.86
N LEU A 130 -5.87 -19.46 -19.09
CA LEU A 130 -4.71 -19.32 -18.21
C LEU A 130 -3.87 -18.06 -18.48
N LEU A 131 -4.31 -17.15 -19.34
CA LEU A 131 -3.56 -15.93 -19.67
C LEU A 131 -3.00 -15.17 -18.47
N PRO A 132 -3.76 -14.98 -17.35
CA PRO A 132 -3.21 -14.41 -16.12
C PRO A 132 -2.00 -15.18 -15.57
N ALA A 133 -2.08 -16.50 -15.54
CA ALA A 133 -1.00 -17.38 -15.08
C ALA A 133 0.20 -17.37 -16.02
N LEU A 134 -0.01 -17.24 -17.35
CA LEU A 134 1.08 -17.09 -18.31
C LEU A 134 1.83 -15.76 -18.13
N ILE A 135 1.12 -14.70 -17.73
CA ILE A 135 1.76 -13.42 -17.34
C ILE A 135 2.59 -13.62 -16.07
N ASP A 136 2.06 -14.31 -15.05
CA ASP A 136 2.80 -14.61 -13.83
C ASP A 136 4.04 -15.48 -14.12
N LEU A 137 3.95 -16.44 -15.03
CA LEU A 137 5.09 -17.23 -15.48
C LEU A 137 6.16 -16.35 -16.16
N ALA A 138 5.74 -15.38 -16.98
CA ALA A 138 6.66 -14.42 -17.59
C ALA A 138 7.34 -13.53 -16.54
N LEU A 139 6.60 -13.09 -15.51
CA LEU A 139 7.15 -12.35 -14.38
C LEU A 139 8.19 -13.16 -13.60
N LEU A 140 7.89 -14.42 -13.33
CA LEU A 140 8.81 -15.34 -12.64
C LEU A 140 10.10 -15.53 -13.44
N ALA A 141 9.97 -15.80 -14.75
CA ALA A 141 11.12 -16.05 -15.63
C ALA A 141 12.00 -14.80 -15.81
N LEU A 142 11.40 -13.61 -15.88
CA LEU A 142 12.14 -12.36 -16.03
C LEU A 142 12.71 -11.82 -14.72
N GLY A 143 12.21 -12.25 -13.56
CA GLY A 143 12.62 -11.76 -12.26
C GLY A 143 14.15 -11.68 -12.07
N PRO A 144 14.92 -12.76 -12.31
CA PRO A 144 16.38 -12.76 -12.19
C PRO A 144 17.07 -11.78 -13.16
N VAL A 145 16.54 -11.66 -14.39
CA VAL A 145 17.10 -10.74 -15.40
C VAL A 145 16.87 -9.28 -14.99
N GLU A 146 15.67 -8.94 -14.56
CA GLU A 146 15.33 -7.61 -14.09
C GLU A 146 16.16 -7.23 -12.87
N ARG A 147 16.36 -8.17 -11.95
CA ARG A 147 17.20 -7.97 -10.77
C ARG A 147 18.65 -7.66 -11.17
N ARG A 148 19.24 -8.44 -12.11
CA ARG A 148 20.59 -8.19 -12.63
C ARG A 148 20.71 -6.85 -13.36
N MET A 149 19.71 -6.47 -14.14
CA MET A 149 19.70 -5.17 -14.82
C MET A 149 19.62 -4.00 -13.83
N GLY A 150 18.91 -4.17 -12.72
CA GLY A 150 18.82 -3.20 -11.65
C GLY A 150 20.10 -3.03 -10.83
N ASN A 151 20.98 -4.04 -10.79
CA ASN A 151 22.18 -4.03 -9.95
C ASN A 151 23.07 -2.81 -10.21
N ARG A 152 23.30 -2.45 -11.47
CA ARG A 152 24.12 -1.28 -11.80
C ARG A 152 23.63 0.02 -11.15
N TRP A 153 22.31 0.22 -11.08
CA TRP A 153 21.72 1.41 -10.45
C TRP A 153 21.88 1.38 -8.92
N VAL A 154 21.77 0.19 -8.34
CA VAL A 154 21.97 -0.05 -6.92
C VAL A 154 23.43 0.12 -6.55
N ASP A 155 24.35 -0.48 -7.31
CA ASP A 155 25.80 -0.36 -7.09
C ASP A 155 26.26 1.10 -7.20
N GLN A 156 25.72 1.84 -8.18
CA GLN A 156 25.98 3.28 -8.31
C GLN A 156 25.46 4.07 -7.11
N ALA A 157 24.25 3.73 -6.63
CA ALA A 157 23.67 4.40 -5.46
C ALA A 157 24.44 4.09 -4.18
N ALA A 158 24.85 2.84 -3.98
CA ALA A 158 25.67 2.42 -2.86
C ALA A 158 27.02 3.16 -2.83
N ALA A 159 27.74 3.19 -3.97
CA ALA A 159 28.99 3.92 -4.10
C ALA A 159 28.83 5.43 -3.86
N ARG A 160 27.72 6.02 -4.34
CA ARG A 160 27.43 7.45 -4.11
C ARG A 160 27.13 7.75 -2.65
N LEU A 161 26.38 6.88 -1.97
CA LEU A 161 26.07 7.00 -0.54
C LEU A 161 27.36 6.89 0.29
N GLU A 162 28.17 5.88 0.03
CA GLU A 162 29.47 5.69 0.68
C GLU A 162 30.39 6.90 0.47
N ALA A 163 30.52 7.38 -0.76
CA ALA A 163 31.34 8.56 -1.09
C ALA A 163 30.84 9.85 -0.43
N SER A 164 29.55 9.96 -0.11
CA SER A 164 29.00 11.13 0.58
C SER A 164 29.36 11.17 2.06
N GLY A 165 29.64 10.02 2.69
CA GLY A 165 29.81 9.89 4.12
C GLY A 165 28.56 10.19 4.96
N ALA A 166 27.39 10.29 4.32
CA ALA A 166 26.14 10.61 5.01
C ALA A 166 25.74 9.50 5.97
N LYS A 167 25.35 9.87 7.19
CA LYS A 167 24.70 8.95 8.11
C LYS A 167 23.34 8.50 7.56
N VAL A 168 23.00 7.24 7.73
CA VAL A 168 21.75 6.67 7.25
C VAL A 168 20.76 6.47 8.39
N VAL A 169 19.59 7.05 8.24
CA VAL A 169 18.42 6.78 9.07
C VAL A 169 17.45 5.93 8.27
N ALA A 170 17.23 4.68 8.68
CA ALA A 170 16.27 3.79 8.04
C ALA A 170 14.98 3.68 8.87
N ILE A 171 13.82 3.81 8.23
CA ILE A 171 12.52 3.83 8.91
C ILE A 171 11.61 2.77 8.30
N THR A 172 11.09 1.85 9.14
CA THR A 172 10.09 0.86 8.75
C THR A 172 8.90 0.83 9.70
N GLY A 173 7.86 0.11 9.32
CA GLY A 173 6.62 -0.07 10.09
C GLY A 173 5.49 -0.53 9.19
N SER A 174 4.41 -1.00 9.77
CA SER A 174 3.18 -1.28 9.03
C SER A 174 2.57 0.02 8.51
N TYR A 175 2.49 1.04 9.35
CA TYR A 175 2.06 2.41 9.03
C TYR A 175 2.94 3.45 9.71
N GLY A 176 2.71 4.72 9.41
CA GLY A 176 3.45 5.85 10.00
C GLY A 176 4.80 6.14 9.36
N LYS A 177 5.38 5.27 8.53
CA LYS A 177 6.71 5.42 7.91
C LYS A 177 6.94 6.77 7.25
N THR A 178 6.07 7.17 6.33
CA THR A 178 6.20 8.42 5.57
C THR A 178 6.09 9.64 6.48
N THR A 179 5.13 9.64 7.40
CA THR A 179 4.97 10.74 8.37
C THR A 179 6.21 10.84 9.27
N THR A 180 6.70 9.72 9.81
CA THR A 180 7.93 9.70 10.63
C THR A 180 9.13 10.18 9.85
N LYS A 181 9.29 9.75 8.59
CA LYS A 181 10.35 10.22 7.68
C LYS A 181 10.33 11.74 7.53
N LEU A 182 9.13 12.31 7.29
CA LEU A 182 8.97 13.75 7.14
C LEU A 182 9.27 14.48 8.45
N TYR A 183 8.79 13.99 9.59
CA TYR A 183 9.08 14.57 10.90
C TYR A 183 10.58 14.49 11.22
N ALA A 184 11.19 13.32 11.03
CA ALA A 184 12.63 13.14 11.27
C ALA A 184 13.46 14.08 10.36
N ALA A 185 13.16 14.13 9.07
CA ALA A 185 13.87 15.03 8.14
C ALA A 185 13.74 16.50 8.54
N HIS A 186 12.56 16.94 8.98
CA HIS A 186 12.32 18.31 9.44
C HIS A 186 13.12 18.64 10.72
N LEU A 187 13.06 17.75 11.72
CA LEU A 187 13.80 17.96 12.98
C LEU A 187 15.32 17.95 12.75
N LEU A 188 15.81 17.02 11.93
CA LEU A 188 17.24 16.89 11.64
C LEU A 188 17.79 18.04 10.79
N ALA A 189 17.00 18.66 9.93
CA ALA A 189 17.41 19.75 9.03
C ALA A 189 17.89 21.02 9.78
N GLY A 190 17.70 21.11 11.10
CA GLY A 190 18.24 22.17 11.94
C GLY A 190 19.74 22.05 12.18
N ALA A 191 20.24 20.82 12.22
CA ALA A 191 21.63 20.53 12.57
C ALA A 191 22.41 19.89 11.42
N PHE A 192 21.73 19.22 10.48
CA PHE A 192 22.35 18.46 9.39
C PHE A 192 21.76 18.85 8.04
N ARG A 193 22.59 18.80 7.00
CA ARG A 193 22.10 18.79 5.61
C ARG A 193 21.43 17.46 5.32
N THR A 194 20.13 17.43 5.49
CA THR A 194 19.32 16.22 5.47
C THR A 194 18.61 16.06 4.12
N VAL A 195 18.67 14.85 3.56
CA VAL A 195 17.90 14.41 2.39
C VAL A 195 17.04 13.23 2.78
N ALA A 196 15.74 13.27 2.45
CA ALA A 196 14.82 12.16 2.68
C ALA A 196 14.41 11.51 1.36
N SER A 197 14.20 10.20 1.35
CA SER A 197 13.67 9.51 0.18
C SER A 197 12.30 10.11 -0.23
N PRO A 198 12.09 10.45 -1.52
CA PRO A 198 10.86 11.12 -1.96
C PRO A 198 9.65 10.20 -1.91
N ALA A 199 8.46 10.77 -1.73
CA ALA A 199 7.18 10.07 -1.71
C ALA A 199 7.26 8.72 -0.96
N SER A 200 6.81 7.64 -1.58
CA SER A 200 6.89 6.26 -1.08
C SER A 200 8.00 5.44 -1.76
N PHE A 201 9.15 6.07 -2.08
CA PHE A 201 10.34 5.36 -2.57
C PHE A 201 10.97 4.56 -1.41
N ASN A 202 10.43 3.37 -1.18
CA ASN A 202 10.73 2.54 -0.01
C ASN A 202 11.14 1.10 -0.38
N ASN A 203 11.37 0.85 -1.67
CA ASN A 203 11.87 -0.41 -2.20
C ASN A 203 13.23 -0.22 -2.88
N ARG A 204 13.87 -1.33 -3.25
CA ARG A 204 15.22 -1.37 -3.81
C ARG A 204 15.47 -0.34 -4.94
N MET A 205 14.61 -0.31 -5.96
CA MET A 205 14.79 0.60 -7.09
C MET A 205 14.40 2.04 -6.76
N GLY A 206 13.39 2.23 -5.91
CA GLY A 206 12.98 3.55 -5.44
C GLY A 206 14.08 4.24 -4.63
N LEU A 207 14.71 3.51 -3.70
CA LEU A 207 15.81 4.03 -2.90
C LEU A 207 17.07 4.27 -3.73
N ALA A 208 17.40 3.34 -4.65
CA ALA A 208 18.52 3.56 -5.57
C ALA A 208 18.32 4.82 -6.43
N ARG A 209 17.08 5.04 -6.88
CA ARG A 209 16.73 6.25 -7.62
C ARG A 209 16.83 7.51 -6.74
N ALA A 210 16.30 7.46 -5.51
CA ALA A 210 16.37 8.58 -4.58
C ALA A 210 17.82 9.03 -4.33
N ILE A 211 18.72 8.08 -4.09
CA ILE A 211 20.14 8.36 -3.86
C ILE A 211 20.81 8.91 -5.13
N ASN A 212 20.60 8.26 -6.28
CA ASN A 212 21.22 8.67 -7.53
C ASN A 212 20.76 10.06 -8.02
N GLU A 213 19.50 10.43 -7.80
CA GLU A 213 18.93 11.69 -8.28
C GLU A 213 19.01 12.83 -7.26
N GLN A 214 18.96 12.54 -5.95
CA GLN A 214 18.75 13.58 -4.93
C GLN A 214 19.86 13.72 -3.91
N LEU A 215 20.73 12.71 -3.74
CA LEU A 215 21.83 12.82 -2.79
C LEU A 215 22.87 13.82 -3.33
N ALA A 216 22.81 15.04 -2.79
CA ALA A 216 23.71 16.11 -3.17
C ALA A 216 25.07 16.01 -2.46
N PRO A 217 26.16 16.57 -3.04
CA PRO A 217 27.43 16.70 -2.32
C PRO A 217 27.25 17.46 -1.02
N GLY A 218 27.82 16.91 0.05
CA GLY A 218 27.73 17.48 1.38
C GLY A 218 26.45 17.16 2.13
N THR A 219 25.62 16.23 1.66
CA THR A 219 24.55 15.63 2.48
C THR A 219 25.18 14.93 3.68
N GLU A 220 24.68 15.22 4.88
CA GLU A 220 25.18 14.68 6.14
C GLU A 220 24.30 13.58 6.71
N VAL A 221 22.99 13.63 6.39
CA VAL A 221 22.02 12.60 6.79
C VAL A 221 21.10 12.24 5.62
N PHE A 222 20.97 10.95 5.34
CA PHE A 222 19.97 10.40 4.41
C PHE A 222 18.90 9.64 5.16
N VAL A 223 17.65 10.07 5.06
CA VAL A 223 16.49 9.43 5.71
C VAL A 223 15.78 8.53 4.71
N ALA A 224 15.93 7.22 4.87
CA ALA A 224 15.38 6.19 4.00
C ALA A 224 14.10 5.57 4.59
N GLU A 225 12.98 5.65 3.86
CA GLU A 225 11.81 4.83 4.16
C GLU A 225 12.03 3.42 3.58
N MET A 226 11.89 2.36 4.40
CA MET A 226 12.03 0.97 3.96
C MET A 226 10.71 0.21 4.13
N GLY A 227 10.14 -0.22 3.01
CA GLY A 227 8.96 -1.05 2.93
C GLY A 227 9.29 -2.50 2.63
N THR A 228 8.40 -3.43 3.01
CA THR A 228 8.53 -4.85 2.64
C THR A 228 7.17 -5.49 2.42
N TYR A 229 7.15 -6.42 1.48
CA TYR A 229 6.05 -7.34 1.21
C TYR A 229 6.43 -8.80 1.54
N GLY A 230 7.67 -9.05 1.96
CA GLY A 230 8.17 -10.37 2.30
C GLY A 230 9.46 -10.33 3.11
N ARG A 231 9.78 -11.47 3.74
CA ARG A 231 11.04 -11.64 4.48
C ARG A 231 12.24 -11.57 3.54
N GLY A 232 13.35 -10.99 4.00
CA GLY A 232 14.59 -10.80 3.25
C GLY A 232 14.64 -9.53 2.40
N GLU A 233 13.51 -8.81 2.22
CA GLU A 233 13.51 -7.59 1.40
C GLU A 233 14.15 -6.40 2.13
N ILE A 234 13.94 -6.25 3.44
CA ILE A 234 14.61 -5.22 4.23
C ILE A 234 16.07 -5.58 4.44
N GLU A 235 16.38 -6.85 4.66
CA GLU A 235 17.75 -7.34 4.72
C GLU A 235 18.52 -6.96 3.45
N GLU A 236 17.97 -7.23 2.25
CA GLU A 236 18.54 -6.80 0.96
C GLU A 236 18.78 -5.28 0.89
N LEU A 237 17.89 -4.47 1.46
CA LEU A 237 18.07 -3.02 1.48
C LEU A 237 19.20 -2.60 2.41
N THR A 238 19.26 -3.16 3.61
CA THR A 238 20.29 -2.81 4.60
C THR A 238 21.69 -3.33 4.24
N GLU A 239 21.80 -4.28 3.30
CA GLU A 239 23.07 -4.72 2.74
C GLU A 239 23.83 -3.60 2.03
N TRP A 240 23.13 -2.76 1.27
CA TRP A 240 23.74 -1.68 0.48
C TRP A 240 23.42 -0.28 1.00
N ILE A 241 22.47 -0.14 1.94
CA ILE A 241 22.18 1.08 2.73
C ILE A 241 22.25 0.71 4.22
N PRO A 242 23.44 0.42 4.78
CA PRO A 242 23.54 0.06 6.19
C PRO A 242 23.14 1.24 7.06
N PRO A 243 22.17 1.09 8.00
CA PRO A 243 21.70 2.19 8.80
C PRO A 243 22.62 2.48 9.99
N ASP A 244 22.89 3.77 10.25
CA ASP A 244 23.43 4.22 11.54
C ASP A 244 22.31 4.17 12.59
N VAL A 245 21.10 4.57 12.23
CA VAL A 245 19.91 4.52 13.07
C VAL A 245 18.78 3.81 12.31
N ALA A 246 18.25 2.73 12.90
CA ALA A 246 17.08 2.03 12.38
C ALA A 246 15.85 2.28 13.25
N ALA A 247 14.73 2.68 12.65
CA ALA A 247 13.52 2.99 13.39
C ALA A 247 12.34 2.08 13.00
N MET A 248 11.66 1.51 14.00
CA MET A 248 10.41 0.77 13.85
C MET A 248 9.25 1.55 14.47
N VAL A 249 8.32 2.01 13.60
CA VAL A 249 7.29 2.97 13.99
C VAL A 249 6.06 2.29 14.60
N ALA A 250 5.42 1.42 13.85
CA ALA A 250 4.19 0.76 14.28
C ALA A 250 4.00 -0.57 13.58
N ILE A 251 3.37 -1.51 14.26
CA ILE A 251 2.93 -2.79 13.72
C ILE A 251 1.41 -2.86 13.77
N GLY A 252 0.84 -3.56 12.83
CA GLY A 252 -0.58 -3.86 12.77
C GLY A 252 -0.94 -4.67 11.55
N PRO A 253 -2.19 -5.04 11.37
CA PRO A 253 -2.69 -6.04 10.44
C PRO A 253 -2.69 -5.56 8.97
N VAL A 254 -1.56 -5.02 8.49
CA VAL A 254 -1.36 -4.62 7.09
C VAL A 254 -0.62 -5.72 6.34
N HIS A 255 -1.05 -6.03 5.11
CA HIS A 255 -0.49 -7.12 4.30
C HIS A 255 -0.59 -8.51 4.96
N LEU A 256 -1.56 -8.72 5.87
CA LEU A 256 -1.77 -10.04 6.51
C LEU A 256 -2.05 -11.16 5.51
N GLU A 257 -2.61 -10.86 4.34
CA GLU A 257 -2.77 -11.84 3.27
C GLU A 257 -1.44 -12.48 2.86
N ARG A 258 -0.33 -11.72 2.95
CA ARG A 258 1.03 -12.15 2.56
C ARG A 258 1.80 -12.71 3.74
N PHE A 259 1.80 -12.01 4.86
CA PHE A 259 2.56 -12.39 6.05
C PHE A 259 1.88 -13.44 6.91
N ARG A 260 0.53 -13.53 6.86
CA ARG A 260 -0.33 -14.46 7.60
C ARG A 260 -0.42 -14.21 9.11
N SER A 261 0.56 -13.54 9.75
CA SER A 261 0.48 -13.15 11.16
C SER A 261 1.31 -11.88 11.43
N GLU A 262 1.01 -11.20 12.54
CA GLU A 262 1.74 -9.99 12.97
C GLU A 262 3.18 -10.31 13.42
N GLU A 263 3.42 -11.48 14.01
CA GLU A 263 4.77 -11.92 14.39
C GLU A 263 5.67 -12.03 13.15
N ARG A 264 5.14 -12.52 12.02
CA ARG A 264 5.88 -12.57 10.76
C ARG A 264 6.12 -11.18 10.17
N ILE A 265 5.18 -10.25 10.36
CA ILE A 265 5.39 -8.85 9.98
C ILE A 265 6.52 -8.25 10.81
N VAL A 266 6.52 -8.46 12.13
CA VAL A 266 7.59 -8.01 13.02
C VAL A 266 8.92 -8.62 12.61
N ALA A 267 8.99 -9.93 12.41
CA ALA A 267 10.23 -10.63 12.03
C ALA A 267 10.82 -10.10 10.71
N ALA A 268 9.99 -9.84 9.69
CA ALA A 268 10.45 -9.29 8.43
C ALA A 268 10.89 -7.82 8.55
N LYS A 269 10.27 -7.03 9.43
CA LYS A 269 10.63 -5.62 9.63
C LYS A 269 11.83 -5.47 10.57
N ALA A 270 12.02 -6.40 11.51
CA ALA A 270 13.14 -6.41 12.44
C ALA A 270 14.50 -6.60 11.72
N GLU A 271 14.50 -7.11 10.47
CA GLU A 271 15.70 -7.17 9.62
C GLU A 271 16.40 -5.80 9.48
N ILE A 272 15.67 -4.69 9.68
CA ILE A 272 16.25 -3.34 9.64
C ILE A 272 17.26 -3.09 10.76
N LEU A 273 17.12 -3.81 11.87
CA LEU A 273 18.00 -3.70 13.04
C LEU A 273 19.32 -4.48 12.89
N ASP A 274 19.34 -5.51 12.03
CA ASP A 274 20.46 -6.46 11.96
C ASP A 274 21.80 -5.82 11.57
N ARG A 275 21.76 -4.68 10.87
CA ARG A 275 22.96 -3.91 10.46
C ARG A 275 23.00 -2.50 11.04
N ALA A 276 22.08 -2.17 11.94
CA ALA A 276 21.99 -0.85 12.54
C ALA A 276 22.95 -0.71 13.74
N ARG A 277 23.43 0.51 13.99
CA ARG A 277 24.22 0.83 15.17
C ARG A 277 23.33 1.11 16.39
N VAL A 278 22.21 1.80 16.17
CA VAL A 278 21.22 2.13 17.20
C VAL A 278 19.82 1.83 16.65
N GLY A 279 18.99 1.16 17.45
CA GLY A 279 17.57 0.94 17.15
C GLY A 279 16.68 1.96 17.87
N VAL A 280 15.68 2.51 17.18
CA VAL A 280 14.60 3.31 17.77
C VAL A 280 13.29 2.55 17.60
N ILE A 281 12.68 2.10 18.69
CA ILE A 281 11.50 1.21 18.60
C ILE A 281 10.33 1.82 19.39
N ALA A 282 9.18 1.99 18.70
CA ALA A 282 7.94 2.37 19.36
C ALA A 282 7.34 1.17 20.11
N VAL A 283 7.27 1.28 21.43
CA VAL A 283 6.88 0.16 22.31
C VAL A 283 5.39 0.13 22.66
N ASP A 284 4.57 0.90 21.95
CA ASP A 284 3.12 0.93 22.16
C ASP A 284 2.45 -0.42 21.76
N HIS A 285 3.09 -1.21 20.89
CA HIS A 285 2.61 -2.53 20.51
C HIS A 285 3.38 -3.63 21.27
N PRO A 286 2.69 -4.64 21.88
CA PRO A 286 3.36 -5.67 22.70
C PRO A 286 4.49 -6.43 21.98
N LEU A 287 4.33 -6.74 20.69
CA LEU A 287 5.37 -7.42 19.91
C LEU A 287 6.60 -6.53 19.69
N LEU A 288 6.44 -5.20 19.58
CA LEU A 288 7.57 -4.28 19.49
C LEU A 288 8.24 -4.05 20.83
N ALA A 289 7.47 -4.05 21.92
CA ALA A 289 8.04 -3.99 23.27
C ALA A 289 8.92 -5.22 23.57
N ALA A 290 8.42 -6.42 23.23
CA ALA A 290 9.18 -7.66 23.35
C ALA A 290 10.44 -7.65 22.46
N LEU A 291 10.35 -7.19 21.23
CA LEU A 291 11.49 -7.03 20.33
C LEU A 291 12.53 -6.05 20.87
N ALA A 292 12.08 -4.93 21.45
CA ALA A 292 12.99 -3.94 22.05
C ALA A 292 13.77 -4.53 23.24
N GLU A 293 13.13 -5.34 24.08
CA GLU A 293 13.77 -6.05 25.16
C GLU A 293 14.78 -7.10 24.67
N GLU A 294 14.39 -7.88 23.66
CA GLU A 294 15.26 -8.89 23.06
C GLU A 294 16.51 -8.25 22.46
N ARG A 295 16.34 -7.28 21.57
CA ARG A 295 17.46 -6.61 20.87
C ARG A 295 18.29 -5.71 21.77
N GLY A 296 17.71 -5.18 22.84
CA GLY A 296 18.43 -4.38 23.83
C GLY A 296 19.54 -5.13 24.59
N ARG A 297 19.60 -6.46 24.46
CA ARG A 297 20.69 -7.30 24.99
C ARG A 297 21.93 -7.31 24.08
N GLU A 298 21.75 -6.97 22.80
CA GLU A 298 22.79 -7.11 21.77
C GLU A 298 23.21 -5.74 21.17
N MET A 299 22.32 -4.76 21.21
CA MET A 299 22.57 -3.44 20.64
C MET A 299 21.90 -2.33 21.46
N GLU A 300 22.30 -1.08 21.22
CA GLU A 300 21.63 0.07 21.82
C GLU A 300 20.22 0.24 21.24
N ILE A 301 19.20 0.18 22.12
CA ILE A 301 17.80 0.42 21.76
C ILE A 301 17.27 1.63 22.52
N MET A 302 16.78 2.59 21.77
CA MET A 302 16.01 3.72 22.27
C MET A 302 14.52 3.41 22.15
N THR A 303 13.85 3.21 23.27
CA THR A 303 12.42 2.98 23.32
C THR A 303 11.66 4.31 23.26
N VAL A 304 10.54 4.34 22.50
CA VAL A 304 9.68 5.51 22.39
C VAL A 304 8.21 5.10 22.49
N SER A 305 7.34 6.00 22.98
CA SER A 305 5.90 5.75 23.12
C SER A 305 5.08 6.99 22.76
N GLY A 306 4.02 6.80 21.99
CA GLY A 306 3.00 7.81 21.71
C GLY A 306 1.74 7.68 22.54
N GLU A 307 1.59 6.60 23.31
CA GLU A 307 0.44 6.29 24.15
C GLU A 307 0.72 6.48 25.67
N GLY A 308 1.92 6.92 26.00
CA GLY A 308 2.31 7.20 27.39
C GLY A 308 2.83 5.97 28.15
N GLY A 309 3.26 4.92 27.46
CA GLY A 309 3.96 3.76 28.01
C GLY A 309 5.34 4.12 28.57
N ALA A 310 5.93 3.24 29.38
CA ALA A 310 7.28 3.43 29.89
C ALA A 310 8.30 3.34 28.73
N ALA A 311 8.89 4.46 28.37
CA ALA A 311 9.86 4.57 27.29
C ALA A 311 10.78 5.78 27.54
N ARG A 312 11.93 5.81 26.88
CA ARG A 312 12.88 6.92 26.99
C ARG A 312 12.30 8.24 26.46
N VAL A 313 11.59 8.19 25.32
CA VAL A 313 10.82 9.33 24.79
C VAL A 313 9.34 8.97 24.87
N THR A 314 8.56 9.74 25.59
CA THR A 314 7.12 9.50 25.76
C THR A 314 6.31 10.74 25.40
N ILE A 315 5.21 10.54 24.68
CA ILE A 315 4.24 11.62 24.42
C ILE A 315 2.90 11.20 25.00
N ARG A 316 2.58 11.74 26.18
CA ARG A 316 1.31 11.51 26.86
C ARG A 316 0.43 12.75 26.76
N ASP A 317 -0.81 12.60 26.34
CA ASP A 317 -1.73 13.70 26.03
C ASP A 317 -1.11 14.71 25.06
N SER A 318 -0.43 15.71 25.53
CA SER A 318 0.38 16.63 24.74
C SER A 318 1.75 16.91 25.37
N ALA A 319 2.10 16.25 26.48
CA ALA A 319 3.39 16.39 27.11
C ALA A 319 4.43 15.50 26.43
N ILE A 320 5.56 16.07 26.03
CA ILE A 320 6.76 15.34 25.58
C ILE A 320 7.65 15.20 26.78
N GLU A 321 8.01 13.95 27.10
CA GLU A 321 8.91 13.61 28.19
C GLU A 321 10.12 12.82 27.64
N VAL A 322 11.31 13.13 28.15
CA VAL A 322 12.53 12.38 27.86
C VAL A 322 13.16 11.95 29.17
N ASP A 323 13.43 10.66 29.32
CA ASP A 323 13.91 10.06 30.57
C ASP A 323 13.04 10.40 31.79
N GLY A 324 11.72 10.51 31.58
CA GLY A 324 10.73 10.87 32.58
C GLY A 324 10.66 12.38 32.95
N VAL A 325 11.43 13.22 32.25
CA VAL A 325 11.43 14.67 32.47
C VAL A 325 10.62 15.35 31.37
N TRP A 326 9.68 16.20 31.75
CA TRP A 326 8.93 17.01 30.80
C TRP A 326 9.87 18.00 30.07
N VAL A 327 9.79 18.07 28.76
CA VAL A 327 10.65 18.94 27.93
C VAL A 327 9.87 19.94 27.09
N ALA A 328 8.71 19.55 26.56
CA ALA A 328 7.90 20.43 25.71
C ALA A 328 6.45 19.97 25.63
N LYS A 329 5.60 20.81 25.01
CA LYS A 329 4.26 20.44 24.57
C LYS A 329 4.30 20.06 23.09
N ALA A 330 3.71 18.89 22.76
CA ALA A 330 3.55 18.48 21.38
C ALA A 330 2.59 19.43 20.64
N PRO A 331 2.87 19.77 19.38
CA PRO A 331 1.93 20.53 18.55
C PRO A 331 0.57 19.82 18.44
N PRO A 332 -0.52 20.56 18.22
CA PRO A 332 -1.81 19.95 17.95
C PRO A 332 -1.76 19.16 16.64
N ASP A 333 -2.63 18.16 16.53
CA ASP A 333 -2.85 17.36 15.32
C ASP A 333 -1.61 16.62 14.78
N VAL A 334 -0.64 16.28 15.64
CA VAL A 334 0.48 15.42 15.30
C VAL A 334 0.19 13.96 15.62
N PHE A 335 0.75 13.06 14.85
CA PHE A 335 0.78 11.64 15.17
C PHE A 335 1.86 11.39 16.24
N LYS A 336 1.42 11.25 17.51
CA LYS A 336 2.31 11.22 18.68
C LYS A 336 3.39 10.15 18.59
N ALA A 337 3.04 8.90 18.21
CA ALA A 337 4.01 7.82 18.05
C ALA A 337 5.07 8.16 16.98
N ASN A 338 4.64 8.76 15.86
CA ASN A 338 5.56 9.17 14.80
C ASN A 338 6.51 10.28 15.26
N LEU A 339 5.99 11.23 16.03
CA LEU A 339 6.80 12.32 16.58
C LEU A 339 7.78 11.79 17.64
N ALA A 340 7.34 10.88 18.52
CA ALA A 340 8.23 10.24 19.49
C ALA A 340 9.39 9.49 18.83
N VAL A 341 9.11 8.75 17.73
CA VAL A 341 10.14 8.08 16.93
C VAL A 341 11.08 9.10 16.28
N ALA A 342 10.55 10.21 15.72
CA ALA A 342 11.39 11.24 15.09
C ALA A 342 12.31 11.94 16.09
N ILE A 343 11.83 12.22 17.30
CA ILE A 343 12.66 12.75 18.42
C ILE A 343 13.73 11.71 18.80
N GLY A 344 13.33 10.45 18.98
CA GLY A 344 14.26 9.35 19.29
C GLY A 344 15.37 9.21 18.25
N ILE A 345 15.06 9.36 16.95
CA ILE A 345 16.05 9.36 15.88
C ILE A 345 17.05 10.52 16.04
N GLY A 346 16.57 11.73 16.35
CA GLY A 346 17.43 12.88 16.57
C GLY A 346 18.38 12.66 17.76
N LEU A 347 17.88 12.16 18.88
CA LEU A 347 18.68 11.83 20.05
C LEU A 347 19.69 10.71 19.76
N ALA A 348 19.30 9.68 18.98
CA ALA A 348 20.21 8.59 18.57
C ALA A 348 21.34 9.07 17.65
N LEU A 349 21.13 10.15 16.89
CA LEU A 349 22.16 10.82 16.11
C LEU A 349 23.03 11.79 16.93
N GLY A 350 22.74 11.96 18.21
CA GLY A 350 23.51 12.78 19.16
C GLY A 350 23.08 14.24 19.26
N LEU A 351 21.87 14.59 18.75
CA LEU A 351 21.33 15.93 18.93
C LEU A 351 20.85 16.15 20.38
N GLY A 352 20.97 17.38 20.85
CA GLY A 352 20.36 17.80 22.10
C GLY A 352 18.84 17.89 21.99
N ILE A 353 18.15 17.67 23.10
CA ILE A 353 16.68 17.76 23.12
C ILE A 353 16.20 19.18 22.76
N ASP A 354 16.92 20.23 23.22
CA ASP A 354 16.58 21.63 22.95
C ASP A 354 16.60 21.96 21.45
N ASP A 355 17.58 21.38 20.72
CA ASP A 355 17.65 21.53 19.25
C ASP A 355 16.41 20.93 18.56
N LEU A 356 15.94 19.78 19.05
CA LEU A 356 14.78 19.08 18.49
C LEU A 356 13.47 19.80 18.80
N ILE A 357 13.27 20.21 20.06
CA ILE A 357 12.03 20.89 20.47
C ILE A 357 11.88 22.28 19.86
N SER A 358 13.00 22.98 19.57
CA SER A 358 12.99 24.28 18.91
C SER A 358 12.36 24.22 17.50
N ARG A 359 12.23 23.04 16.92
CA ARG A 359 11.72 22.78 15.58
C ARG A 359 10.41 22.01 15.53
N LEU A 360 9.69 21.94 16.66
CA LEU A 360 8.37 21.27 16.71
C LEU A 360 7.31 22.03 15.91
N ASP A 361 7.48 23.34 15.76
CA ASP A 361 6.60 24.14 14.92
C ASP A 361 6.85 23.89 13.43
N GLY A 362 5.77 23.85 12.65
CA GLY A 362 5.86 23.66 11.20
C GLY A 362 6.17 22.23 10.73
N LEU A 363 5.93 21.22 11.57
CA LEU A 363 6.05 19.83 11.17
C LEU A 363 5.24 19.55 9.90
N PRO A 364 5.84 18.97 8.85
CA PRO A 364 5.19 18.74 7.58
C PRO A 364 4.10 17.66 7.68
N ARG A 365 3.00 17.85 6.97
CA ARG A 365 1.96 16.82 6.84
C ARG A 365 2.20 16.01 5.58
N ALA A 366 2.00 14.70 5.66
CA ALA A 366 1.99 13.85 4.47
C ALA A 366 0.68 14.09 3.68
N GLU A 367 0.80 14.23 2.37
CA GLU A 367 -0.35 14.38 1.47
C GLU A 367 -1.30 13.20 1.60
N HIS A 368 -2.60 13.46 1.46
CA HIS A 368 -3.67 12.45 1.54
C HIS A 368 -3.71 11.65 2.85
N ARG A 369 -3.22 12.24 3.96
CA ARG A 369 -3.28 11.65 5.31
C ARG A 369 -3.91 12.65 6.25
N GLN A 370 -5.22 12.52 6.45
CA GLN A 370 -6.04 13.41 7.29
C GLN A 370 -5.84 14.88 6.95
N THR A 371 -5.67 15.18 5.65
CA THR A 371 -5.53 16.56 5.19
C THR A 371 -6.89 17.23 5.21
N VAL A 372 -7.01 18.30 6.00
CA VAL A 372 -8.25 19.07 6.12
C VAL A 372 -8.21 20.27 5.17
N SER A 373 -9.22 20.41 4.34
CA SER A 373 -9.37 21.51 3.40
C SER A 373 -10.84 21.96 3.34
N ARG A 374 -11.10 23.12 2.73
CA ARG A 374 -12.45 23.60 2.48
C ARG A 374 -12.77 23.54 1.01
N SER A 375 -13.92 22.95 0.65
CA SER A 375 -14.38 22.89 -0.73
C SER A 375 -14.85 24.27 -1.22
N GLU A 376 -14.92 24.47 -2.54
CA GLU A 376 -15.49 25.68 -3.13
C GLU A 376 -16.96 25.91 -2.72
N ARG A 377 -17.70 24.87 -2.36
CA ARG A 377 -19.06 24.91 -1.86
C ARG A 377 -19.19 25.18 -0.35
N GLY A 378 -18.05 25.34 0.34
CA GLY A 378 -18.00 25.72 1.74
C GLY A 378 -18.11 24.58 2.76
N PHE A 379 -18.19 23.30 2.34
CA PHE A 379 -18.08 22.18 3.28
C PHE A 379 -16.61 21.79 3.53
N THR A 380 -16.35 21.19 4.68
CA THR A 380 -15.02 20.71 5.06
C THR A 380 -14.75 19.34 4.45
N VAL A 381 -13.57 19.17 3.85
CA VAL A 381 -13.09 17.90 3.29
C VAL A 381 -11.91 17.40 4.12
N ILE A 382 -12.02 16.18 4.62
CA ILE A 382 -10.94 15.43 5.25
C ILE A 382 -10.51 14.36 4.26
N ASP A 383 -9.29 14.49 3.75
CA ASP A 383 -8.72 13.53 2.79
C ASP A 383 -7.77 12.57 3.54
N ASP A 384 -8.19 11.32 3.70
CA ASP A 384 -7.43 10.19 4.24
C ASP A 384 -7.43 9.02 3.25
N THR A 385 -7.27 9.34 1.95
CA THR A 385 -7.40 8.38 0.86
C THR A 385 -6.16 7.52 0.62
N PHE A 386 -5.04 7.80 1.28
CA PHE A 386 -3.80 7.07 1.06
C PHE A 386 -3.62 5.92 2.05
N ASN A 387 -3.79 4.69 1.57
CA ASN A 387 -3.41 3.44 2.25
C ASN A 387 -4.02 3.29 3.67
N SER A 388 -5.32 3.10 3.74
CA SER A 388 -6.06 2.96 4.99
C SER A 388 -5.67 1.72 5.80
N ASN A 389 -5.73 1.89 7.11
CA ASN A 389 -5.53 0.82 8.09
C ASN A 389 -6.43 1.10 9.32
N PRO A 390 -6.71 0.09 10.16
CA PRO A 390 -7.67 0.26 11.28
C PRO A 390 -7.35 1.38 12.25
N ALA A 391 -6.07 1.64 12.54
CA ALA A 391 -5.66 2.72 13.43
C ALA A 391 -5.81 4.09 12.78
N GLY A 392 -5.37 4.23 11.51
CA GLY A 392 -5.52 5.46 10.74
C GLY A 392 -6.98 5.83 10.52
N ALA A 393 -7.81 4.86 10.13
CA ALA A 393 -9.24 5.06 9.92
C ALA A 393 -9.95 5.53 11.20
N ARG A 394 -9.63 4.95 12.37
CA ARG A 394 -10.14 5.45 13.67
C ARG A 394 -9.68 6.87 13.97
N ALA A 395 -8.41 7.19 13.69
CA ALA A 395 -7.89 8.53 13.89
C ALA A 395 -8.60 9.55 12.97
N ALA A 396 -8.87 9.19 11.71
CA ALA A 396 -9.59 10.01 10.74
C ALA A 396 -11.04 10.28 11.16
N LEU A 397 -11.74 9.27 11.71
CA LEU A 397 -13.05 9.46 12.33
C LEU A 397 -13.00 10.44 13.50
N GLY A 398 -11.95 10.39 14.34
CA GLY A 398 -11.74 11.36 15.41
C GLY A 398 -11.49 12.79 14.89
N VAL A 399 -10.89 12.95 13.70
CA VAL A 399 -10.80 14.27 13.04
C VAL A 399 -12.19 14.71 12.58
N LEU A 400 -12.96 13.86 11.92
CA LEU A 400 -14.33 14.17 11.48
C LEU A 400 -15.23 14.57 12.66
N ASP A 401 -15.06 13.90 13.79
CA ASP A 401 -15.86 14.22 14.98
C ASP A 401 -15.61 15.63 15.53
N ARG A 402 -14.37 16.11 15.44
CA ARG A 402 -13.97 17.44 15.90
C ARG A 402 -14.21 18.57 14.89
N VAL A 403 -14.30 18.25 13.60
CA VAL A 403 -14.56 19.24 12.53
C VAL A 403 -16.03 19.24 12.16
N GLY A 404 -16.52 20.38 11.76
CA GLY A 404 -17.90 20.63 11.38
C GLY A 404 -18.54 21.68 12.30
N ASP A 405 -19.07 22.72 11.67
CA ASP A 405 -19.72 23.83 12.36
C ASP A 405 -21.20 23.52 12.72
N GLY A 406 -21.47 22.26 13.15
CA GLY A 406 -22.81 21.77 13.47
C GLY A 406 -23.63 21.30 12.27
N GLY A 407 -23.00 21.21 11.07
CA GLY A 407 -23.58 20.61 9.87
C GLY A 407 -23.49 19.08 9.86
N ARG A 408 -23.95 18.49 8.75
CA ARG A 408 -23.92 17.02 8.56
C ARG A 408 -22.49 16.50 8.42
N LYS A 409 -22.24 15.35 9.02
CA LYS A 409 -20.99 14.60 8.89
C LYS A 409 -21.20 13.39 7.98
N VAL A 410 -20.36 13.24 6.98
CA VAL A 410 -20.44 12.15 5.98
C VAL A 410 -19.13 11.41 5.91
N VAL A 411 -19.20 10.08 5.81
CA VAL A 411 -18.05 9.22 5.53
C VAL A 411 -18.23 8.56 4.17
N VAL A 412 -17.22 8.69 3.30
CA VAL A 412 -17.14 8.02 2.01
C VAL A 412 -16.03 7.00 2.08
N THR A 413 -16.34 5.71 1.90
CA THR A 413 -15.34 4.66 2.03
C THR A 413 -15.64 3.42 1.15
N PRO A 414 -14.62 2.83 0.51
CA PRO A 414 -14.65 1.47 -0.04
C PRO A 414 -14.26 0.41 1.00
N GLY A 415 -13.90 0.83 2.22
CA GLY A 415 -13.32 0.00 3.27
C GLY A 415 -11.85 -0.32 3.06
N MET A 416 -11.30 -1.09 3.98
CA MET A 416 -9.90 -1.47 4.05
C MET A 416 -9.69 -2.85 3.41
N VAL A 417 -8.52 -3.04 2.78
CA VAL A 417 -8.12 -4.30 2.12
C VAL A 417 -6.77 -4.80 2.65
N GLU A 418 -6.36 -5.99 2.23
CA GLU A 418 -5.10 -6.64 2.60
C GLU A 418 -4.98 -7.03 4.09
N LEU A 419 -6.10 -7.05 4.82
CA LEU A 419 -6.17 -7.41 6.24
C LEU A 419 -6.34 -8.93 6.47
N GLY A 420 -6.29 -9.73 5.40
CA GLY A 420 -6.41 -11.19 5.50
C GLY A 420 -7.73 -11.63 6.14
N GLN A 421 -7.67 -12.54 7.11
CA GLN A 421 -8.88 -13.07 7.78
C GLN A 421 -9.59 -12.02 8.66
N SER A 422 -8.92 -10.96 9.09
CA SER A 422 -9.52 -9.90 9.89
C SER A 422 -10.28 -8.85 9.06
N GLN A 423 -10.21 -8.89 7.72
CA GLN A 423 -10.75 -7.85 6.85
C GLN A 423 -12.23 -7.56 7.08
N ASP A 424 -13.07 -8.57 7.10
CA ASP A 424 -14.50 -8.40 7.34
C ASP A 424 -14.79 -7.85 8.74
N GLY A 425 -14.05 -8.31 9.76
CA GLY A 425 -14.17 -7.85 11.15
C GLY A 425 -13.80 -6.39 11.32
N GLU A 426 -12.65 -5.98 10.77
CA GLU A 426 -12.16 -4.61 10.86
C GLU A 426 -13.06 -3.62 10.09
N ASN A 427 -13.53 -4.00 8.89
CA ASN A 427 -14.47 -3.18 8.14
C ASN A 427 -15.83 -3.04 8.83
N ARG A 428 -16.32 -4.09 9.47
CA ARG A 428 -17.55 -4.06 10.28
C ARG A 428 -17.37 -3.13 11.50
N ALA A 429 -16.26 -3.25 12.21
CA ALA A 429 -15.94 -2.41 13.35
C ALA A 429 -15.79 -0.93 12.95
N PHE A 430 -15.12 -0.66 11.84
CA PHE A 430 -15.01 0.68 11.28
C PHE A 430 -16.37 1.28 10.93
N ALA A 431 -17.21 0.54 10.20
CA ALA A 431 -18.54 1.03 9.82
C ALA A 431 -19.43 1.30 11.03
N HIS A 432 -19.33 0.49 12.09
CA HIS A 432 -20.03 0.74 13.35
C HIS A 432 -19.56 2.05 14.02
N GLN A 433 -18.25 2.29 14.06
CA GLN A 433 -17.71 3.55 14.62
C GLN A 433 -18.08 4.76 13.74
N ALA A 434 -18.03 4.61 12.41
CA ALA A 434 -18.43 5.65 11.48
C ALA A 434 -19.91 6.03 11.64
N ALA A 435 -20.79 5.04 11.78
CA ALA A 435 -22.22 5.26 11.99
C ALA A 435 -22.57 5.91 13.34
N ALA A 436 -21.69 5.82 14.34
CA ALA A 436 -21.86 6.52 15.62
C ALA A 436 -21.48 8.01 15.54
N ILE A 437 -20.69 8.42 14.55
CA ILE A 437 -20.15 9.79 14.40
C ILE A 437 -20.81 10.51 13.22
N ALA A 438 -21.04 9.81 12.11
CA ALA A 438 -21.55 10.40 10.87
C ALA A 438 -23.06 10.22 10.73
N ASP A 439 -23.70 11.23 10.13
CA ASP A 439 -25.12 11.19 9.75
C ASP A 439 -25.35 10.33 8.51
N HIS A 440 -24.32 10.17 7.66
CA HIS A 440 -24.41 9.43 6.41
C HIS A 440 -23.13 8.69 6.07
N LEU A 441 -23.28 7.43 5.62
CA LEU A 441 -22.19 6.60 5.14
C LEU A 441 -22.39 6.29 3.64
N VAL A 442 -21.45 6.68 2.80
CA VAL A 442 -21.41 6.37 1.36
C VAL A 442 -20.42 5.23 1.14
N ILE A 443 -20.95 4.05 0.85
CA ILE A 443 -20.15 2.83 0.61
C ILE A 443 -19.85 2.72 -0.88
N VAL A 444 -18.56 2.63 -1.23
CA VAL A 444 -18.07 2.62 -2.61
C VAL A 444 -17.68 1.20 -3.03
N GLY A 445 -18.16 0.75 -4.19
CA GLY A 445 -17.76 -0.51 -4.81
C GLY A 445 -18.35 -1.77 -4.15
N GLY A 446 -17.76 -2.92 -4.42
CA GLY A 446 -18.26 -4.25 -4.02
C GLY A 446 -17.42 -4.96 -2.97
N THR A 447 -16.11 -4.69 -2.91
CA THR A 447 -15.12 -5.49 -2.18
C THR A 447 -15.46 -5.69 -0.68
N ASN A 448 -15.78 -4.62 0.04
CA ASN A 448 -16.09 -4.68 1.47
C ASN A 448 -17.57 -4.36 1.79
N ARG A 449 -18.42 -4.23 0.74
CA ARG A 449 -19.82 -3.77 0.88
C ARG A 449 -20.57 -4.50 1.97
N ARG A 450 -20.47 -5.84 2.02
CA ARG A 450 -21.21 -6.66 2.98
C ARG A 450 -20.82 -6.31 4.42
N ALA A 451 -19.53 -6.31 4.72
CA ALA A 451 -19.02 -6.02 6.06
C ALA A 451 -19.36 -4.58 6.51
N LEU A 452 -19.26 -3.60 5.59
CA LEU A 452 -19.61 -2.22 5.87
C LEU A 452 -21.12 -2.04 6.12
N LEU A 453 -21.99 -2.70 5.35
CA LEU A 453 -23.45 -2.70 5.58
C LEU A 453 -23.84 -3.38 6.90
N GLU A 454 -23.20 -4.52 7.22
CA GLU A 454 -23.44 -5.20 8.49
C GLU A 454 -23.02 -4.34 9.68
N GLY A 455 -21.91 -3.61 9.57
CA GLY A 455 -21.36 -2.75 10.62
C GLY A 455 -22.12 -1.43 10.82
N SER A 456 -22.65 -0.84 9.74
CA SER A 456 -23.36 0.44 9.83
C SER A 456 -24.68 0.36 10.62
N GLY A 457 -25.21 -0.85 10.84
CA GLY A 457 -26.47 -1.02 11.58
C GLY A 457 -27.68 -0.42 10.83
N LYS A 458 -28.87 -0.57 11.45
CA LYS A 458 -30.10 -0.01 10.85
C LYS A 458 -30.50 1.35 11.46
N ASP A 459 -29.86 1.77 12.55
CA ASP A 459 -30.47 2.75 13.44
C ASP A 459 -29.72 4.10 13.60
N ASN A 460 -28.45 4.24 13.16
CA ASN A 460 -27.67 5.43 13.50
C ASN A 460 -27.27 6.33 12.31
N ALA A 461 -27.01 5.78 11.14
CA ALA A 461 -26.62 6.57 9.96
C ALA A 461 -27.40 6.13 8.73
N SER A 462 -27.74 7.08 7.88
CA SER A 462 -28.24 6.76 6.53
C SER A 462 -27.13 6.17 5.70
N VAL A 463 -27.44 5.16 4.86
CA VAL A 463 -26.45 4.49 4.03
C VAL A 463 -26.81 4.60 2.55
N THR A 464 -25.85 5.03 1.72
CA THR A 464 -25.94 4.98 0.27
C THR A 464 -24.82 4.09 -0.26
N VAL A 465 -25.16 3.23 -1.22
CA VAL A 465 -24.18 2.36 -1.91
C VAL A 465 -24.04 2.87 -3.34
N VAL A 466 -22.81 3.16 -3.74
CA VAL A 466 -22.46 3.60 -5.11
C VAL A 466 -21.48 2.63 -5.76
N ALA A 467 -21.48 2.58 -7.07
CA ALA A 467 -20.62 1.65 -7.80
C ALA A 467 -19.18 2.16 -7.95
N SER A 468 -18.99 3.48 -7.92
CA SER A 468 -17.69 4.10 -8.19
C SER A 468 -17.42 5.30 -7.29
N ARG A 469 -16.14 5.68 -7.20
CA ARG A 469 -15.72 6.91 -6.53
C ARG A 469 -16.34 8.15 -7.16
N ASP A 470 -16.45 8.16 -8.49
CA ASP A 470 -17.00 9.33 -9.19
C ASP A 470 -18.46 9.57 -8.80
N GLU A 471 -19.26 8.49 -8.71
CA GLU A 471 -20.62 8.56 -8.16
C GLU A 471 -20.65 9.03 -6.70
N ALA A 472 -19.68 8.63 -5.87
CA ALA A 472 -19.58 9.10 -4.50
C ALA A 472 -19.26 10.60 -4.43
N VAL A 473 -18.33 11.07 -5.28
CA VAL A 473 -17.98 12.50 -5.37
C VAL A 473 -19.17 13.32 -5.84
N ASP A 474 -19.93 12.83 -6.84
CA ASP A 474 -21.12 13.49 -7.32
C ASP A 474 -22.20 13.53 -6.23
N TRP A 475 -22.43 12.43 -5.53
CA TRP A 475 -23.33 12.37 -4.39
C TRP A 475 -22.96 13.41 -3.31
N VAL A 476 -21.68 13.52 -2.95
CA VAL A 476 -21.18 14.51 -1.97
C VAL A 476 -21.44 15.94 -2.47
N ARG A 477 -21.15 16.22 -3.75
CA ARG A 477 -21.38 17.52 -4.35
C ARG A 477 -22.86 17.93 -4.36
N GLU A 478 -23.76 16.98 -4.59
CA GLU A 478 -25.19 17.23 -4.63
C GLU A 478 -25.82 17.42 -3.25
N ASN A 479 -25.26 16.78 -2.23
CA ASN A 479 -25.88 16.66 -0.91
C ASN A 479 -25.24 17.51 0.18
N LEU A 480 -24.01 18.02 0.00
CA LEU A 480 -23.30 18.80 1.03
C LEU A 480 -23.19 20.29 0.68
N GLY A 481 -23.25 21.10 1.71
CA GLY A 481 -23.15 22.56 1.67
C GLY A 481 -22.31 23.16 2.80
N PRO A 482 -22.34 24.49 2.96
CA PRO A 482 -21.60 25.17 4.01
C PRO A 482 -21.93 24.65 5.41
N GLY A 483 -20.90 24.39 6.22
CA GLY A 483 -21.02 23.84 7.56
C GLY A 483 -20.96 22.31 7.63
N ASP A 484 -21.20 21.59 6.54
CA ASP A 484 -21.08 20.14 6.48
C ASP A 484 -19.60 19.70 6.44
N ALA A 485 -19.34 18.43 6.76
CA ALA A 485 -18.01 17.82 6.67
C ALA A 485 -18.08 16.44 6.00
N VAL A 486 -17.08 16.13 5.18
CA VAL A 486 -16.91 14.80 4.59
C VAL A 486 -15.51 14.25 4.85
N LEU A 487 -15.46 12.99 5.29
CA LEU A 487 -14.25 12.19 5.36
C LEU A 487 -14.23 11.25 4.15
N TYR A 488 -13.24 11.42 3.29
CA TYR A 488 -12.87 10.40 2.31
C TYR A 488 -11.84 9.48 2.97
N GLU A 489 -12.30 8.31 3.41
CA GLU A 489 -11.49 7.30 4.04
C GLU A 489 -11.19 6.19 3.05
N ASN A 490 -9.91 6.04 2.73
CA ASN A 490 -9.38 5.15 1.72
C ASN A 490 -9.82 5.46 0.27
N ASP A 491 -9.01 5.06 -0.68
CA ASP A 491 -9.35 4.93 -2.10
C ASP A 491 -8.74 3.64 -2.62
N LEU A 492 -9.58 2.66 -2.93
CA LEU A 492 -9.08 1.39 -3.44
C LEU A 492 -8.49 1.57 -4.84
N PRO A 493 -7.33 0.95 -5.09
CA PRO A 493 -6.80 0.86 -6.44
C PRO A 493 -7.80 0.20 -7.39
N ASP A 494 -7.90 0.70 -8.62
CA ASP A 494 -8.91 0.26 -9.62
C ASP A 494 -8.82 -1.21 -10.02
N HIS A 495 -7.82 -1.94 -9.61
CA HIS A 495 -7.69 -3.37 -9.88
C HIS A 495 -8.33 -4.26 -8.81
N TYR A 496 -8.85 -3.67 -7.71
CA TYR A 496 -9.78 -4.35 -6.81
C TYR A 496 -11.18 -4.37 -7.40
N PRO A 497 -11.92 -5.50 -7.29
CA PRO A 497 -13.27 -5.62 -7.79
C PRO A 497 -14.32 -4.85 -6.99
#